data_d99ca711f488d9eaeb4427caa4f4a272
#
_entry.id   d99ca711f488d9eaeb4427caa4f4a272
#
_cell.length_a   1.000
_cell.length_b   1.000
_cell.length_c   1.000
_cell.angle_alpha   90.00
_cell.angle_beta   90.00
_cell.angle_gamma   90.00
#
_symmetry.space_group_name_H-M   'P 1'
#
loop_
_entity.id
_entity.type
_entity.pdbx_description
1 polymer ?
#
loop_
_entity_poly.entity_id
_entity_poly.type
_entity_poly.pdbx_seq_one_letter_code
_entity_poly.pdbx_strand_id
1 'polypeptide(L)'
;MDFVIDTLGAAEFDRELSIIKPGGRLLSLRTGPNKQFAKDHGFPKWKQLLFALAGAKFDKKAKKHGIEYRFIFVRSEGSQLQEISKIIEENNIIPAVDPTEFTLDQVNEALRLVASGHPKGKVVIKVSE
;
A
#
# COMPACT_ATOMS: atom_id res chain seq x y z
N MET A 1 16.87 -2.75 -2.40
CA MET A 1 15.82 -3.29 -1.50
C MET A 1 15.26 -4.55 -2.13
N ASP A 2 14.77 -5.49 -1.32
CA ASP A 2 14.13 -6.72 -1.85
C ASP A 2 12.64 -6.49 -2.12
N PHE A 3 11.99 -5.61 -1.31
CA PHE A 3 10.58 -5.26 -1.42
C PHE A 3 10.38 -3.75 -1.30
N VAL A 4 9.42 -3.22 -2.08
CA VAL A 4 8.90 -1.86 -1.97
C VAL A 4 7.36 -1.95 -1.98
N ILE A 5 6.72 -1.18 -1.10
CA ILE A 5 5.27 -1.01 -1.06
C ILE A 5 4.97 0.40 -1.56
N ASP A 6 4.34 0.47 -2.74
CA ASP A 6 3.95 1.74 -3.39
C ASP A 6 2.56 2.18 -2.91
N THR A 7 2.52 3.38 -2.35
CA THR A 7 1.29 4.11 -2.01
C THR A 7 1.19 5.45 -2.76
N LEU A 8 2.19 5.79 -3.58
CA LEU A 8 2.30 7.07 -4.29
C LEU A 8 1.71 6.99 -5.70
N GLY A 9 1.84 5.83 -6.35
CA GLY A 9 1.25 5.53 -7.64
C GLY A 9 2.20 5.73 -8.83
N ALA A 10 1.62 5.71 -10.03
CA ALA A 10 2.33 5.59 -11.30
C ALA A 10 3.40 6.66 -11.59
N ALA A 11 3.32 7.82 -10.94
CA ALA A 11 4.32 8.88 -11.13
C ALA A 11 5.70 8.51 -10.57
N GLU A 12 5.73 7.76 -9.45
CA GLU A 12 6.96 7.36 -8.78
C GLU A 12 7.48 5.97 -9.22
N PHE A 13 6.75 5.28 -10.09
CA PHE A 13 7.02 3.90 -10.49
C PHE A 13 8.45 3.65 -10.95
N ASP A 14 9.00 4.53 -11.79
CA ASP A 14 10.36 4.37 -12.31
C ASP A 14 11.42 4.58 -11.21
N ARG A 15 11.18 5.51 -10.29
CA ARG A 15 12.03 5.76 -9.13
C ARG A 15 12.02 4.58 -8.17
N GLU A 16 10.85 4.00 -7.93
CA GLU A 16 10.71 2.82 -7.08
C GLU A 16 11.43 1.61 -7.67
N LEU A 17 11.32 1.37 -8.98
CA LEU A 17 12.07 0.31 -9.65
C LEU A 17 13.60 0.47 -9.50
N SER A 18 14.11 1.71 -9.47
CA SER A 18 15.55 1.97 -9.39
C SER A 18 16.18 1.56 -8.05
N ILE A 19 15.40 1.45 -6.98
CA ILE A 19 15.88 1.09 -5.63
C ILE A 19 15.68 -0.39 -5.29
N ILE A 20 14.98 -1.15 -6.14
CA ILE A 20 14.72 -2.58 -5.96
C ILE A 20 15.82 -3.39 -6.67
N LYS A 21 16.32 -4.41 -6.01
CA LYS A 21 17.30 -5.34 -6.60
C LYS A 21 16.62 -6.24 -7.66
N PRO A 22 17.36 -6.70 -8.68
CA PRO A 22 16.88 -7.77 -9.54
C PRO A 22 16.44 -8.99 -8.71
N GLY A 23 15.29 -9.57 -9.05
CA GLY A 23 14.63 -10.62 -8.26
C GLY A 23 13.73 -10.10 -7.14
N GLY A 24 13.74 -8.80 -6.87
CA GLY A 24 12.86 -8.18 -5.88
C GLY A 24 11.43 -7.95 -6.37
N ARG A 25 10.60 -7.34 -5.51
CA ARG A 25 9.16 -7.17 -5.77
C ARG A 25 8.68 -5.77 -5.44
N LEU A 26 7.87 -5.22 -6.35
CA LEU A 26 7.11 -3.99 -6.15
C LEU A 26 5.64 -4.32 -5.92
N LEU A 27 5.13 -3.99 -4.73
CA LEU A 27 3.73 -4.15 -4.34
C LEU A 27 3.04 -2.79 -4.39
N SER A 28 2.13 -2.57 -5.34
CA SER A 28 1.47 -1.27 -5.50
C SER A 28 0.00 -1.32 -5.10
N LEU A 29 -0.41 -0.29 -4.35
CA LEU A 29 -1.79 -0.03 -3.97
C LEU A 29 -2.47 1.01 -4.87
N ARG A 30 -1.70 1.69 -5.75
CA ARG A 30 -2.21 2.83 -6.54
C ARG A 30 -1.87 2.83 -8.03
N THR A 31 -0.85 2.14 -8.47
CA THR A 31 -0.36 2.23 -9.86
C THR A 31 -1.36 1.65 -10.86
N GLY A 32 -1.91 0.48 -10.57
CA GLY A 32 -2.98 -0.12 -11.37
C GLY A 32 -2.84 -1.64 -11.56
N PRO A 33 -3.98 -2.29 -11.83
CA PRO A 33 -4.02 -3.74 -11.98
C PRO A 33 -3.36 -4.23 -13.27
N ASN A 34 -2.82 -5.44 -13.22
CA ASN A 34 -2.19 -6.12 -14.34
C ASN A 34 -2.80 -7.51 -14.58
N LYS A 35 -2.23 -8.27 -15.52
CA LYS A 35 -2.69 -9.64 -15.81
C LYS A 35 -2.64 -10.56 -14.60
N GLN A 36 -1.61 -10.42 -13.77
CA GLN A 36 -1.44 -11.26 -12.58
C GLN A 36 -2.55 -11.00 -11.57
N PHE A 37 -2.89 -9.74 -11.32
CA PHE A 37 -4.03 -9.36 -10.50
C PHE A 37 -5.33 -10.05 -10.97
N ALA A 38 -5.60 -10.01 -12.29
CA ALA A 38 -6.80 -10.62 -12.83
C ALA A 38 -6.82 -12.15 -12.69
N LYS A 39 -5.66 -12.80 -12.75
CA LYS A 39 -5.53 -14.23 -12.48
C LYS A 39 -5.78 -14.58 -11.02
N ASP A 40 -5.17 -13.83 -10.11
CA ASP A 40 -5.27 -14.06 -8.66
C ASP A 40 -6.72 -13.89 -8.16
N HIS A 41 -7.51 -13.05 -8.85
CA HIS A 41 -8.94 -12.84 -8.57
C HIS A 41 -9.89 -13.73 -9.37
N GLY A 42 -9.38 -14.72 -10.11
CA GLY A 42 -10.20 -15.68 -10.85
C GLY A 42 -11.02 -15.08 -12.02
N PHE A 43 -10.61 -13.91 -12.55
CA PHE A 43 -11.34 -13.31 -13.67
C PHE A 43 -11.28 -14.17 -14.93
N PRO A 44 -12.35 -14.16 -15.77
CA PRO A 44 -12.38 -14.90 -17.03
C PRO A 44 -11.28 -14.41 -17.99
N LYS A 45 -10.86 -15.28 -18.93
CA LYS A 45 -9.72 -15.02 -19.83
C LYS A 45 -9.78 -13.71 -20.59
N TRP A 46 -10.98 -13.29 -21.03
CA TRP A 46 -11.13 -12.03 -21.74
C TRP A 46 -10.83 -10.80 -20.85
N LYS A 47 -11.26 -10.82 -19.58
CA LYS A 47 -10.90 -9.79 -18.60
C LYS A 47 -9.41 -9.80 -18.29
N GLN A 48 -8.80 -10.99 -18.16
CA GLN A 48 -7.36 -11.11 -17.98
C GLN A 48 -6.58 -10.47 -19.14
N LEU A 49 -7.10 -10.56 -20.38
CA LEU A 49 -6.48 -9.90 -21.53
C LEU A 49 -6.59 -8.37 -21.42
N LEU A 50 -7.75 -7.84 -21.02
CA LEU A 50 -7.91 -6.40 -20.79
C LEU A 50 -6.93 -5.86 -19.72
N PHE A 51 -6.82 -6.57 -18.59
CA PHE A 51 -5.86 -6.21 -17.55
C PHE A 51 -4.41 -6.37 -17.99
N ALA A 52 -4.12 -7.34 -18.87
CA ALA A 52 -2.80 -7.49 -19.47
C ALA A 52 -2.44 -6.28 -20.34
N LEU A 53 -3.37 -5.77 -21.13
CA LEU A 53 -3.15 -4.57 -21.94
C LEU A 53 -3.02 -3.31 -21.07
N ALA A 54 -3.90 -3.13 -20.10
CA ALA A 54 -3.87 -1.99 -19.19
C ALA A 54 -2.57 -1.93 -18.36
N GLY A 55 -2.12 -3.07 -17.84
CA GLY A 55 -0.90 -3.17 -17.02
C GLY A 55 0.39 -3.37 -17.80
N ALA A 56 0.34 -3.56 -19.14
CA ALA A 56 1.50 -3.93 -19.96
C ALA A 56 2.70 -2.99 -19.82
N LYS A 57 2.45 -1.69 -19.66
CA LYS A 57 3.50 -0.67 -19.48
C LYS A 57 4.29 -0.94 -18.20
N PHE A 58 3.62 -1.23 -17.10
CA PHE A 58 4.23 -1.46 -15.79
C PHE A 58 4.92 -2.82 -15.74
N ASP A 59 4.27 -3.87 -16.26
CA ASP A 59 4.84 -5.21 -16.35
C ASP A 59 6.13 -5.23 -17.19
N LYS A 60 6.15 -4.52 -18.34
CA LYS A 60 7.35 -4.39 -19.18
C LYS A 60 8.49 -3.68 -18.46
N LYS A 61 8.18 -2.57 -17.77
CA LYS A 61 9.19 -1.81 -17.03
C LYS A 61 9.78 -2.65 -15.90
N ALA A 62 8.95 -3.24 -15.07
CA ALA A 62 9.38 -4.09 -13.97
C ALA A 62 10.24 -5.27 -14.47
N LYS A 63 9.77 -5.96 -15.52
CA LYS A 63 10.51 -7.08 -16.13
C LYS A 63 11.89 -6.66 -16.67
N LYS A 64 12.02 -5.45 -17.25
CA LYS A 64 13.31 -4.93 -17.72
C LYS A 64 14.34 -4.79 -16.59
N HIS A 65 13.88 -4.51 -15.37
CA HIS A 65 14.71 -4.45 -14.16
C HIS A 65 14.84 -5.79 -13.42
N GLY A 66 14.23 -6.87 -13.94
CA GLY A 66 14.18 -8.16 -13.26
C GLY A 66 13.33 -8.18 -12.01
N ILE A 67 12.33 -7.30 -11.91
CA ILE A 67 11.48 -7.06 -10.73
C ILE A 67 10.08 -7.63 -10.99
N GLU A 68 9.49 -8.26 -9.98
CA GLU A 68 8.09 -8.68 -10.02
C GLU A 68 7.20 -7.52 -9.60
N TYR A 69 6.26 -7.12 -10.47
CA TYR A 69 5.23 -6.14 -10.17
C TYR A 69 3.93 -6.82 -9.76
N ARG A 70 3.38 -6.43 -8.60
CA ARG A 70 2.10 -6.89 -8.07
C ARG A 70 1.21 -5.70 -7.72
N PHE A 71 0.01 -5.68 -8.26
CA PHE A 71 -1.03 -4.77 -7.80
C PHE A 71 -1.88 -5.45 -6.72
N ILE A 72 -2.10 -4.74 -5.61
CA ILE A 72 -2.91 -5.21 -4.48
C ILE A 72 -4.15 -4.32 -4.37
N PHE A 73 -5.31 -4.95 -4.36
CA PHE A 73 -6.55 -4.29 -4.03
C PHE A 73 -6.95 -4.64 -2.60
N VAL A 74 -7.01 -3.62 -1.75
CA VAL A 74 -7.39 -3.79 -0.34
C VAL A 74 -8.87 -4.11 -0.24
N ARG A 75 -9.21 -5.16 0.47
CA ARG A 75 -10.57 -5.57 0.79
C ARG A 75 -10.72 -5.76 2.29
N SER A 76 -11.93 -5.60 2.80
CA SER A 76 -12.23 -5.90 4.19
C SER A 76 -12.17 -7.42 4.43
N GLU A 77 -11.33 -7.84 5.35
CA GLU A 77 -11.14 -9.24 5.71
C GLU A 77 -10.87 -9.35 7.22
N GLY A 78 -11.92 -9.68 7.98
CA GLY A 78 -11.86 -9.68 9.44
C GLY A 78 -10.90 -10.73 10.01
N SER A 79 -10.78 -11.89 9.37
CA SER A 79 -9.86 -12.95 9.80
C SER A 79 -8.40 -12.51 9.68
N GLN A 80 -8.04 -11.84 8.57
CA GLN A 80 -6.69 -11.28 8.41
C GLN A 80 -6.40 -10.20 9.44
N LEU A 81 -7.39 -9.36 9.75
CA LEU A 81 -7.21 -8.31 10.77
C LEU A 81 -6.96 -8.92 12.16
N GLN A 82 -7.67 -9.99 12.51
CA GLN A 82 -7.43 -10.71 13.76
C GLN A 82 -6.02 -11.31 13.82
N GLU A 83 -5.56 -11.92 12.73
CA GLU A 83 -4.21 -12.48 12.63
C GLU A 83 -3.14 -11.39 12.77
N ILE A 84 -3.33 -10.25 12.11
CA ILE A 84 -2.43 -9.08 12.23
C ILE A 84 -2.40 -8.56 13.66
N SER A 85 -3.57 -8.44 14.33
CA SER A 85 -3.65 -7.99 15.72
C SER A 85 -2.86 -8.92 16.65
N LYS A 86 -3.01 -10.24 16.46
CA LYS A 86 -2.27 -11.25 17.22
C LYS A 86 -0.75 -11.13 17.02
N ILE A 87 -0.29 -10.94 15.77
CA ILE A 87 1.13 -10.72 15.46
C ILE A 87 1.66 -9.46 16.15
N ILE A 88 0.88 -8.38 16.15
CA ILE A 88 1.24 -7.11 16.80
C ILE A 88 1.40 -7.31 18.31
N GLU A 89 0.45 -8.01 18.95
CA GLU A 89 0.47 -8.28 20.39
C GLU A 89 1.63 -9.21 20.78
N GLU A 90 1.81 -10.33 20.07
CA GLU A 90 2.87 -11.31 20.34
C GLU A 90 4.28 -10.75 20.19
N ASN A 91 4.47 -9.77 19.29
CA ASN A 91 5.77 -9.15 19.03
C ASN A 91 5.94 -7.79 19.72
N ASN A 92 4.99 -7.37 20.56
CA ASN A 92 5.00 -6.07 21.22
C ASN A 92 5.26 -4.89 20.25
N ILE A 93 4.61 -4.92 19.09
CA ILE A 93 4.77 -3.86 18.07
C ILE A 93 3.95 -2.64 18.51
N ILE A 94 4.64 -1.57 18.91
CA ILE A 94 4.00 -0.32 19.32
C ILE A 94 4.07 0.68 18.16
N PRO A 95 2.94 1.06 17.57
CA PRO A 95 2.93 2.07 16.51
C PRO A 95 3.34 3.43 17.05
N ALA A 96 4.11 4.19 16.26
CA ALA A 96 4.39 5.57 16.59
C ALA A 96 3.10 6.40 16.51
N VAL A 97 2.82 7.15 17.58
CA VAL A 97 1.71 8.10 17.65
C VAL A 97 2.28 9.50 17.64
N ASP A 98 1.63 10.43 16.92
CA ASP A 98 2.00 11.85 16.97
C ASP A 98 1.77 12.39 18.38
N PRO A 99 2.73 13.15 18.95
CA PRO A 99 2.63 13.63 20.31
C PRO A 99 1.54 14.71 20.51
N THR A 100 0.95 15.22 19.42
CA THR A 100 -0.12 16.21 19.50
C THR A 100 -1.42 15.49 19.87
N GLU A 101 -1.98 15.84 21.01
CA GLU A 101 -3.28 15.35 21.45
C GLU A 101 -4.41 16.21 20.85
N PHE A 102 -5.41 15.56 20.32
CA PHE A 102 -6.60 16.21 19.77
C PHE A 102 -7.86 15.69 20.47
N THR A 103 -8.74 16.59 20.82
CA THR A 103 -10.11 16.26 21.24
C THR A 103 -11.05 16.20 20.04
N LEU A 104 -12.28 15.73 20.26
CA LEU A 104 -13.27 15.63 19.20
C LEU A 104 -13.58 16.99 18.54
N ASP A 105 -13.56 18.09 19.31
CA ASP A 105 -13.80 19.45 18.80
C ASP A 105 -12.65 19.94 17.90
N GLN A 106 -11.47 19.32 18.00
CA GLN A 106 -10.25 19.67 17.25
C GLN A 106 -10.03 18.78 16.02
N VAL A 107 -11.06 18.09 15.54
CA VAL A 107 -10.97 17.21 14.35
C VAL A 107 -10.38 17.93 13.13
N ASN A 108 -10.75 19.19 12.92
CA ASN A 108 -10.26 19.96 11.78
C ASN A 108 -8.76 20.26 11.86
N GLU A 109 -8.22 20.49 13.05
CA GLU A 109 -6.78 20.67 13.29
C GLU A 109 -6.04 19.35 13.06
N ALA A 110 -6.57 18.24 13.56
CA ALA A 110 -6.01 16.90 13.33
C ALA A 110 -5.95 16.57 11.84
N LEU A 111 -7.02 16.84 11.08
CA LEU A 111 -7.07 16.65 9.63
C LEU A 111 -6.07 17.55 8.89
N ARG A 112 -5.89 18.81 9.33
CA ARG A 112 -4.86 19.70 8.75
C ARG A 112 -3.45 19.16 8.99
N LEU A 113 -3.16 18.63 10.18
CA LEU A 113 -1.87 18.00 10.46
C LEU A 113 -1.63 16.82 9.52
N VAL A 114 -2.60 15.92 9.35
CA VAL A 114 -2.48 14.79 8.41
C VAL A 114 -2.29 15.29 6.98
N ALA A 115 -3.07 16.28 6.55
CA ALA A 115 -2.99 16.84 5.20
C ALA A 115 -1.66 17.56 4.91
N SER A 116 -0.98 18.06 5.94
CA SER A 116 0.36 18.67 5.80
C SER A 116 1.44 17.66 5.39
N GLY A 117 1.18 16.35 5.57
CA GLY A 117 2.13 15.27 5.28
C GLY A 117 3.27 15.14 6.28
N HIS A 118 3.24 15.85 7.41
CA HIS A 118 4.34 15.89 8.39
C HIS A 118 3.99 15.38 9.81
N PRO A 119 2.96 14.52 10.02
CA PRO A 119 2.75 13.96 11.35
C PRO A 119 3.92 13.03 11.71
N LYS A 120 4.30 13.03 12.98
CA LYS A 120 5.39 12.18 13.51
C LYS A 120 4.95 10.75 13.84
N GLY A 121 3.74 10.38 13.47
CA GLY A 121 3.13 9.08 13.71
C GLY A 121 1.65 9.10 13.38
N LYS A 122 0.89 8.20 13.97
CA LYS A 122 -0.57 8.19 13.84
C LYS A 122 -1.18 9.37 14.60
N VAL A 123 -1.98 10.16 13.91
CA VAL A 123 -2.78 11.21 14.54
C VAL A 123 -4.02 10.57 15.16
N VAL A 124 -4.19 10.76 16.46
CA VAL A 124 -5.27 10.16 17.25
C VAL A 124 -6.16 11.25 17.83
N ILE A 125 -7.46 11.01 17.83
CA ILE A 125 -8.45 11.89 18.44
C ILE A 125 -8.97 11.19 19.70
N LYS A 126 -8.86 11.87 20.84
CA LYS A 126 -9.39 11.40 22.12
C LYS A 126 -10.88 11.74 22.18
N VAL A 127 -11.73 10.72 22.25
CA VAL A 127 -13.20 10.87 22.20
C VAL A 127 -13.80 11.05 23.60
N SER A 128 -13.16 10.52 24.63
CA SER A 128 -13.57 10.66 26.03
C SER A 128 -12.35 10.79 26.93
N GLU A 129 -12.52 11.40 28.08
CA GLU A 129 -11.53 11.42 29.16
C GLU A 129 -11.30 10.04 29.78
#